data_d0fc7dadd8098bb5a560a340db5b1e92
#
_entry.id   d0fc7dadd8098bb5a560a340db5b1e92
#
_cell.length_a   1.000
_cell.length_b   1.000
_cell.length_c   1.000
_cell.angle_alpha   90.00
_cell.angle_beta   90.00
_cell.angle_gamma   90.00
#
_symmetry.space_group_name_H-M   'P 1'
#
loop_
_entity.id
_entity.type
_entity.pdbx_description
1 polymer ?
#
loop_
_entity_poly.entity_id
_entity_poly.type
_entity_poly.pdbx_seq_one_letter_code
_entity_poly.pdbx_strand_id
1 'polypeptide(L)'
;PPYFRDSLRCPDEGRNTARHNDSLSYETLARCSAALLAPDGLLCVVLPFDAAGDFTRCAQTFGLNLYHETDVITAPGKQPKRSLLAYGLGYSELRKDVLAICGSDGKETSDYINLVREFYLKY
;
A
#
# COMPACT_ATOMS: atom_id res chain seq x y z
N PRO A 1 2.79 1.98 -6.45
CA PRO A 1 3.59 3.18 -6.67
C PRO A 1 5.08 2.93 -6.43
N PRO A 2 5.96 3.78 -6.94
CA PRO A 2 7.39 3.63 -6.66
C PRO A 2 7.70 3.80 -5.18
N TYR A 3 8.60 2.96 -4.64
CA TYR A 3 8.89 2.93 -3.21
C TYR A 3 10.15 3.69 -2.81
N PHE A 4 10.94 4.17 -3.77
CA PHE A 4 12.27 4.74 -3.48
C PHE A 4 12.24 6.27 -3.35
N ARG A 5 11.31 6.76 -2.56
CA ARG A 5 11.21 8.18 -2.23
C ARG A 5 12.42 8.59 -1.41
N ASP A 6 13.10 9.66 -1.82
CA ASP A 6 14.30 10.17 -1.16
C ASP A 6 15.47 9.18 -1.07
N SER A 7 15.41 8.08 -1.84
CA SER A 7 16.49 7.11 -1.90
C SER A 7 17.56 7.52 -2.90
N LEU A 8 18.71 6.79 -2.88
CA LEU A 8 19.77 7.02 -3.85
C LEU A 8 19.26 6.81 -5.28
N ARG A 9 19.66 7.72 -6.17
CA ARG A 9 19.30 7.63 -7.57
C ARG A 9 20.26 6.71 -8.31
N CYS A 10 19.72 6.00 -9.30
CA CYS A 10 20.55 5.27 -10.24
C CYS A 10 21.21 6.24 -11.22
N PRO A 11 22.39 5.87 -11.79
CA PRO A 11 23.00 6.68 -12.84
C PRO A 11 22.14 6.78 -14.10
N ASP A 12 21.30 5.80 -14.36
CA ASP A 12 20.41 5.73 -15.52
C ASP A 12 19.09 6.41 -15.21
N GLU A 13 18.74 7.45 -15.99
CA GLU A 13 17.49 8.21 -15.78
C GLU A 13 16.23 7.34 -15.94
N GLY A 14 16.25 6.41 -16.88
CA GLY A 14 15.09 5.52 -17.07
C GLY A 14 14.86 4.64 -15.85
N ARG A 15 15.95 4.14 -15.25
CA ARG A 15 15.86 3.36 -14.02
C ARG A 15 15.42 4.22 -12.84
N ASN A 16 15.90 5.46 -12.74
CA ASN A 16 15.48 6.37 -11.69
C ASN A 16 13.98 6.64 -11.78
N THR A 17 13.45 6.88 -12.97
CA THR A 17 12.02 7.10 -13.18
C THR A 17 11.20 5.87 -12.77
N ALA A 18 11.71 4.67 -13.03
CA ALA A 18 11.02 3.43 -12.67
C ALA A 18 11.13 3.09 -11.19
N ARG A 19 12.24 3.44 -10.53
CA ARG A 19 12.55 3.03 -9.16
C ARG A 19 12.22 4.08 -8.11
N HIS A 20 12.14 5.36 -8.51
CA HIS A 20 11.84 6.48 -7.61
C HIS A 20 10.54 7.15 -8.05
N ASN A 21 9.88 7.82 -7.13
CA ASN A 21 8.60 8.47 -7.42
C ASN A 21 8.76 9.91 -7.90
N ASP A 22 9.83 10.22 -8.65
CA ASP A 22 10.07 11.57 -9.17
C ASP A 22 8.96 12.04 -10.11
N SER A 23 8.40 11.12 -10.92
CA SER A 23 7.33 11.41 -11.89
C SER A 23 5.94 11.24 -11.29
N LEU A 24 5.82 10.60 -10.12
CA LEU A 24 4.53 10.36 -9.46
C LEU A 24 4.73 10.51 -7.95
N SER A 25 4.47 11.70 -7.45
CA SER A 25 4.53 11.96 -6.01
C SER A 25 3.26 11.47 -5.31
N TYR A 26 3.32 11.34 -3.99
CA TYR A 26 2.14 11.02 -3.18
C TYR A 26 1.06 12.07 -3.35
N GLU A 27 1.45 13.34 -3.44
CA GLU A 27 0.50 14.42 -3.66
C GLU A 27 -0.22 14.28 -5.00
N THR A 28 0.52 14.01 -6.07
CA THR A 28 -0.08 13.81 -7.39
C THR A 28 -1.02 12.61 -7.39
N LEU A 29 -0.59 11.49 -6.82
CA LEU A 29 -1.42 10.28 -6.74
C LEU A 29 -2.72 10.56 -5.96
N ALA A 30 -2.60 11.17 -4.79
CA ALA A 30 -3.76 11.46 -3.94
C ALA A 30 -4.71 12.45 -4.61
N ARG A 31 -4.17 13.53 -5.17
CA ARG A 31 -4.97 14.56 -5.84
C ARG A 31 -5.74 14.00 -7.04
N CYS A 32 -5.05 13.27 -7.91
CA CYS A 32 -5.68 12.69 -9.08
C CYS A 32 -6.70 11.64 -8.71
N SER A 33 -6.42 10.82 -7.72
CA SER A 33 -7.35 9.81 -7.24
C SER A 33 -8.61 10.44 -6.68
N ALA A 34 -8.49 11.48 -5.88
CA ALA A 34 -9.64 12.18 -5.31
C ALA A 34 -10.53 12.77 -6.41
N ALA A 35 -9.92 13.25 -7.50
CA ALA A 35 -10.66 13.82 -8.62
C ALA A 35 -11.37 12.76 -9.47
N LEU A 36 -10.80 11.56 -9.56
CA LEU A 36 -11.29 10.51 -10.46
C LEU A 36 -12.20 9.48 -9.80
N LEU A 37 -12.17 9.35 -8.48
CA LEU A 37 -12.96 8.34 -7.78
C LEU A 37 -14.46 8.63 -7.89
N ALA A 38 -15.23 7.57 -8.13
CA ALA A 38 -16.68 7.60 -7.94
C ALA A 38 -16.98 7.81 -6.45
N PRO A 39 -18.19 8.28 -6.09
CA PRO A 39 -18.53 8.53 -4.68
C PRO A 39 -18.33 7.33 -3.76
N ASP A 40 -18.55 6.11 -4.28
CA ASP A 40 -18.35 4.86 -3.54
C ASP A 40 -17.06 4.13 -3.93
N GLY A 41 -16.20 4.77 -4.70
CA GLY A 41 -14.95 4.19 -5.16
C GLY A 41 -13.88 4.15 -4.06
N LEU A 42 -12.88 3.29 -4.26
CA LEU A 42 -11.76 3.15 -3.36
C LEU A 42 -10.44 3.32 -4.10
N LEU A 43 -9.52 4.03 -3.47
CA LEU A 43 -8.12 4.02 -3.87
C LEU A 43 -7.41 2.98 -3.03
N CYS A 44 -6.86 1.95 -3.67
CA CYS A 44 -6.10 0.92 -2.97
C CYS A 44 -4.63 1.02 -3.36
N VAL A 45 -3.76 1.08 -2.35
CA VAL A 45 -2.31 1.18 -2.58
C VAL A 45 -1.58 0.21 -1.67
N VAL A 46 -0.41 -0.23 -2.12
CA VAL A 46 0.55 -0.99 -1.32
C VAL A 46 1.76 -0.10 -1.10
N LEU A 47 2.11 0.12 0.15
CA LEU A 47 3.23 0.99 0.52
C LEU A 47 4.12 0.29 1.54
N PRO A 48 5.40 0.71 1.65
CA PRO A 48 6.19 0.35 2.82
C PRO A 48 5.46 0.76 4.09
N PHE A 49 5.55 -0.05 5.12
CA PHE A 49 4.82 0.18 6.38
C PHE A 49 5.10 1.58 6.95
N ASP A 50 6.36 2.02 6.92
CA ASP A 50 6.74 3.31 7.49
C ASP A 50 6.33 4.52 6.63
N ALA A 51 5.87 4.29 5.40
CA ALA A 51 5.37 5.36 4.53
C ALA A 51 3.85 5.56 4.66
N ALA A 52 3.14 4.62 5.30
CA ALA A 52 1.67 4.65 5.34
C ALA A 52 1.13 5.91 6.02
N GLY A 53 1.74 6.35 7.11
CA GLY A 53 1.31 7.54 7.83
C GLY A 53 1.46 8.81 7.00
N ASP A 54 2.58 8.97 6.31
CA ASP A 54 2.82 10.14 5.47
C ASP A 54 1.83 10.19 4.32
N PHE A 55 1.60 9.05 3.66
CA PHE A 55 0.63 9.01 2.57
C PHE A 55 -0.78 9.30 3.07
N THR A 56 -1.17 8.75 4.21
CA THR A 56 -2.50 8.98 4.79
C THR A 56 -2.73 10.47 5.07
N ARG A 57 -1.74 11.15 5.66
CA ARG A 57 -1.86 12.58 5.90
C ARG A 57 -1.99 13.37 4.60
N CYS A 58 -1.21 13.01 3.59
CA CYS A 58 -1.30 13.62 2.28
C CYS A 58 -2.68 13.39 1.64
N ALA A 59 -3.18 12.16 1.69
CA ALA A 59 -4.48 11.81 1.14
C ALA A 59 -5.62 12.58 1.80
N GLN A 60 -5.54 12.77 3.11
CA GLN A 60 -6.56 13.51 3.85
C GLN A 60 -6.68 14.96 3.41
N THR A 61 -5.60 15.59 2.97
CA THR A 61 -5.64 16.97 2.46
C THR A 61 -6.48 17.09 1.19
N PHE A 62 -6.70 15.99 0.48
CA PHE A 62 -7.53 15.94 -0.73
C PHE A 62 -8.88 15.27 -0.49
N GLY A 63 -9.25 15.06 0.77
CA GLY A 63 -10.56 14.50 1.11
C GLY A 63 -10.63 12.97 1.09
N LEU A 64 -9.49 12.29 0.97
CA LEU A 64 -9.44 10.83 1.01
C LEU A 64 -9.21 10.36 2.43
N ASN A 65 -10.11 9.53 2.94
CA ASN A 65 -10.05 9.00 4.29
C ASN A 65 -9.66 7.52 4.26
N LEU A 66 -8.83 7.11 5.20
CA LEU A 66 -8.40 5.71 5.31
C LEU A 66 -9.54 4.86 5.86
N TYR A 67 -9.96 3.85 5.07
CA TYR A 67 -11.04 2.93 5.44
C TYR A 67 -10.50 1.62 5.97
N HIS A 68 -9.41 1.12 5.40
CA HIS A 68 -8.90 -0.20 5.75
C HIS A 68 -7.37 -0.19 5.64
N GLU A 69 -6.72 -0.68 6.68
CA GLU A 69 -5.26 -0.87 6.69
C GLU A 69 -4.97 -2.31 7.10
N THR A 70 -4.28 -3.04 6.23
CA THR A 70 -3.77 -4.38 6.53
C THR A 70 -2.26 -4.31 6.57
N ASP A 71 -1.68 -4.54 7.73
CA ASP A 71 -0.23 -4.58 7.88
C ASP A 71 0.27 -5.98 7.58
N VAL A 72 1.26 -6.09 6.71
CA VAL A 72 1.77 -7.38 6.25
C VAL A 72 3.06 -7.69 6.97
N ILE A 73 3.07 -8.84 7.65
CA ILE A 73 4.25 -9.39 8.33
C ILE A 73 4.68 -10.66 7.63
N THR A 74 5.98 -10.96 7.67
CA THR A 74 6.50 -12.19 7.04
C THR A 74 6.17 -13.42 7.87
N ALA A 75 6.15 -13.29 9.18
CA ALA A 75 5.82 -14.36 10.13
C ALA A 75 5.40 -13.76 11.46
N PRO A 76 4.73 -14.53 12.33
CA PRO A 76 4.34 -14.04 13.65
C PRO A 76 5.54 -13.49 14.44
N GLY A 77 5.36 -12.37 15.11
CA GLY A 77 6.39 -11.71 15.90
C GLY A 77 7.35 -10.83 15.10
N LYS A 78 7.23 -10.79 13.78
CA LYS A 78 8.03 -9.91 12.94
C LYS A 78 7.37 -8.55 12.79
N GLN A 79 8.21 -7.52 12.55
CA GLN A 79 7.70 -6.19 12.29
C GLN A 79 7.05 -6.11 10.90
N PRO A 80 5.98 -5.33 10.75
CA PRO A 80 5.37 -5.15 9.43
C PRO A 80 6.36 -4.53 8.44
N LYS A 81 6.29 -4.97 7.19
CA LYS A 81 7.10 -4.43 6.09
C LYS A 81 6.29 -3.65 5.08
N ARG A 82 5.03 -4.02 4.89
CA ARG A 82 4.13 -3.39 3.90
C ARG A 82 2.80 -3.12 4.57
N SER A 83 2.08 -2.15 4.03
CA SER A 83 0.70 -1.91 4.37
C SER A 83 -0.15 -1.91 3.10
N LEU A 84 -1.28 -2.59 3.16
CA LEU A 84 -2.32 -2.57 2.14
C LEU A 84 -3.35 -1.56 2.62
N LEU A 85 -3.58 -0.51 1.84
CA LEU A 85 -4.37 0.63 2.30
C LEU A 85 -5.52 0.89 1.32
N ALA A 86 -6.71 1.13 1.85
CA ALA A 86 -7.87 1.50 1.05
C ALA A 86 -8.44 2.82 1.56
N TYR A 87 -8.62 3.76 0.64
CA TYR A 87 -9.12 5.11 0.93
C TYR A 87 -10.40 5.37 0.15
N GLY A 88 -11.28 6.15 0.74
CA GLY A 88 -12.51 6.58 0.09
C GLY A 88 -12.83 8.04 0.42
N LEU A 89 -13.87 8.57 -0.24
CA LEU A 89 -14.21 9.99 -0.16
C LEU A 89 -15.09 10.36 1.03
N GLY A 90 -15.88 9.44 1.55
CA GLY A 90 -16.75 9.71 2.67
C GLY A 90 -16.16 9.29 4.00
N TYR A 91 -16.93 9.41 5.07
CA TYR A 91 -16.53 8.87 6.37
C TYR A 91 -16.77 7.36 6.40
N SER A 92 -15.83 6.65 6.97
CA SER A 92 -15.98 5.23 7.30
C SER A 92 -15.11 4.94 8.51
N GLU A 93 -15.61 4.04 9.37
CA GLU A 93 -14.81 3.57 10.49
C GLU A 93 -13.58 2.82 9.98
N LEU A 94 -12.42 3.12 10.55
CA LEU A 94 -11.18 2.48 10.12
C LEU A 94 -11.15 1.02 10.60
N ARG A 95 -10.91 0.10 9.66
CA ARG A 95 -10.64 -1.31 9.96
C ARG A 95 -9.15 -1.55 9.86
N LYS A 96 -8.58 -2.14 10.90
CA LYS A 96 -7.16 -2.51 10.91
C LYS A 96 -7.03 -4.00 11.17
N ASP A 97 -6.19 -4.66 10.39
CA ASP A 97 -5.88 -6.06 10.59
C ASP A 97 -4.43 -6.35 10.18
N VAL A 98 -4.02 -7.59 10.35
CA VAL A 98 -2.66 -8.04 10.07
C VAL A 98 -2.74 -9.28 9.19
N LEU A 99 -1.91 -9.30 8.15
CA LEU A 99 -1.76 -10.47 7.28
C LEU A 99 -0.36 -11.05 7.47
N ALA A 100 -0.28 -12.27 7.98
CA ALA A 100 0.99 -13.00 8.05
C ALA A 100 1.16 -13.83 6.79
N ILE A 101 2.29 -13.68 6.11
CA ILE A 101 2.59 -14.47 4.91
C ILE A 101 2.83 -15.92 5.31
N CYS A 102 3.66 -16.16 6.33
CA CYS A 102 3.95 -17.49 6.86
C CYS A 102 3.51 -17.59 8.30
N GLY A 103 3.18 -18.80 8.71
CA GLY A 103 2.91 -19.10 10.11
C GLY A 103 4.19 -19.45 10.88
N SER A 104 4.04 -19.81 12.15
CA SER A 104 5.17 -20.21 13.01
C SER A 104 5.86 -21.48 12.53
N ASP A 105 5.18 -22.28 11.69
CA ASP A 105 5.74 -23.49 11.08
C ASP A 105 6.56 -23.20 9.81
N GLY A 106 6.67 -21.94 9.41
CA GLY A 106 7.38 -21.51 8.18
C GLY A 106 6.61 -21.72 6.90
N LYS A 107 5.38 -22.23 6.96
CA LYS A 107 4.53 -22.45 5.80
C LYS A 107 3.62 -21.26 5.58
N GLU A 108 3.28 -21.00 4.30
CA GLU A 108 2.36 -19.92 3.94
C GLU A 108 1.00 -20.11 4.60
N THR A 109 0.42 -19.02 5.10
CA THR A 109 -0.87 -19.06 5.79
C THR A 109 -2.02 -19.21 4.79
N SER A 110 -3.14 -19.75 5.26
CA SER A 110 -4.37 -19.84 4.46
C SER A 110 -4.84 -18.48 3.99
N ASP A 111 -4.75 -17.47 4.84
CA ASP A 111 -5.17 -16.12 4.50
C ASP A 111 -4.33 -15.56 3.35
N TYR A 112 -3.01 -15.76 3.40
CA TYR A 112 -2.13 -15.33 2.33
C TYR A 112 -2.41 -16.09 1.02
N ILE A 113 -2.52 -17.42 1.11
CA ILE A 113 -2.81 -18.26 -0.06
C ILE A 113 -4.12 -17.83 -0.72
N ASN A 114 -5.18 -17.64 0.08
CA ASN A 114 -6.48 -17.23 -0.45
C ASN A 114 -6.43 -15.86 -1.14
N LEU A 115 -5.57 -14.97 -0.66
CA LEU A 115 -5.43 -13.64 -1.26
C LEU A 115 -4.74 -13.69 -2.63
N VAL A 116 -3.74 -14.55 -2.80
CA VAL A 116 -2.86 -14.52 -3.99
C VAL A 116 -3.10 -15.66 -4.98
N ARG A 117 -3.90 -16.67 -4.62
CA ARG A 117 -4.00 -17.93 -5.39
C ARG A 117 -4.45 -17.73 -6.84
N GLU A 118 -5.22 -16.70 -7.10
CA GLU A 118 -5.70 -16.42 -8.47
C GLU A 118 -4.65 -15.74 -9.34
N PHE A 119 -3.56 -15.27 -8.72
CA PHE A 119 -2.52 -14.51 -9.41
C PHE A 119 -1.20 -15.27 -9.56
N TYR A 120 -0.99 -16.32 -8.77
CA TYR A 120 0.22 -17.13 -8.82
C TYR A 120 -0.05 -18.52 -9.37
N LEU A 121 0.84 -18.98 -10.25
CA LEU A 121 0.68 -20.28 -10.91
C LEU A 121 0.81 -21.47 -9.95
N LYS A 122 1.50 -21.30 -8.81
CA LYS A 122 1.73 -22.40 -7.87
C LYS A 122 0.52 -22.74 -6.99
N TYR A 123 -0.49 -21.94 -7.05
CA TYR A 123 -1.75 -22.18 -6.33
C TYR A 123 -2.86 -22.46 -7.33
#